data_709f3a7867457ca4171538a5b9bafae7
#
_entry.id   709f3a7867457ca4171538a5b9bafae7
#
_cell.length_a   1.000
_cell.length_b   1.000
_cell.length_c   1.000
_cell.angle_alpha   90.00
_cell.angle_beta   90.00
_cell.angle_gamma   90.00
#
_symmetry.space_group_name_H-M   'P 1'
#
loop_
_entity.id
_entity.type
_entity.pdbx_description
1 polymer ?
#
loop_
_entity_poly.entity_id
_entity_poly.type
_entity_poly.pdbx_seq_one_letter_code
_entity_poly.pdbx_strand_id
1 'polypeptide(L)' 'MSQQWRIIDLITWAETYFKEKGFENPRNEIEWLIRSVLSISRIDVYLNFDRLLSLKELKKLKSFINRRLKKE' A
#
# COMPACT_ATOMS: atom_id res chain seq x y z
N MET A 1 20.27 7.83 7.00
CA MET A 1 18.98 8.13 7.59
C MET A 1 17.94 7.14 7.13
N SER A 2 17.33 6.44 8.04
CA SER A 2 16.29 5.49 7.68
C SER A 2 14.98 6.22 7.49
N GLN A 3 14.33 5.97 6.39
CA GLN A 3 12.98 6.47 6.16
C GLN A 3 12.01 5.51 6.79
N GLN A 4 11.13 6.04 7.60
CA GLN A 4 10.08 5.23 8.21
C GLN A 4 8.77 5.58 7.52
N TRP A 5 8.13 4.57 6.98
CA TRP A 5 6.87 4.73 6.29
C TRP A 5 5.74 4.22 7.16
N ARG A 6 4.71 5.04 7.27
CA ARG A 6 3.46 4.61 7.90
C ARG A 6 2.53 4.09 6.81
N ILE A 7 1.48 3.40 7.24
CA ILE A 7 0.51 2.88 6.29
C ILE A 7 -0.05 3.99 5.42
N ILE A 8 -0.40 5.14 6.02
CA ILE A 8 -0.95 6.26 5.26
C ILE A 8 0.05 6.80 4.22
N ASP A 9 1.32 6.79 4.55
CA ASP A 9 2.35 7.25 3.62
C ASP A 9 2.40 6.34 2.38
N LEU A 10 2.33 5.04 2.61
CA LEU A 10 2.34 4.08 1.51
C LEU A 10 1.09 4.22 0.64
N ILE A 11 -0.07 4.39 1.27
CA ILE A 11 -1.32 4.55 0.54
C ILE A 11 -1.24 5.78 -0.37
N THR A 12 -0.79 6.91 0.16
CA THR A 12 -0.68 8.15 -0.60
C THR A 12 0.26 7.99 -1.78
N TRP A 13 1.42 7.38 -1.52
CA TRP A 13 2.42 7.16 -2.56
C TRP A 13 1.89 6.25 -3.67
N ALA A 14 1.30 5.13 -3.29
CA ALA A 14 0.83 4.14 -4.26
C ALA A 14 -0.39 4.63 -5.02
N GLU A 15 -1.26 5.37 -4.35
CA GLU A 15 -2.46 5.91 -4.97
C GLU A 15 -2.10 6.80 -6.17
N THR A 16 -1.05 7.60 -6.01
CA THR A 16 -0.58 8.47 -7.08
C THR A 16 -0.16 7.65 -8.30
N TYR A 17 0.60 6.58 -8.08
CA TYR A 17 1.05 5.74 -9.18
C TYR A 17 -0.09 5.00 -9.86
N PHE A 18 -1.01 4.45 -9.10
CA PHE A 18 -2.14 3.76 -9.68
C PHE A 18 -3.01 4.71 -10.50
N LYS A 19 -3.18 5.93 -10.00
CA LYS A 19 -3.96 6.92 -10.70
C LYS A 19 -3.32 7.28 -12.04
N GLU A 20 -1.99 7.43 -12.06
CA GLU A 20 -1.28 7.74 -13.29
C GLU A 20 -1.38 6.62 -14.32
N LYS A 21 -1.54 5.40 -13.86
CA LYS A 21 -1.67 4.24 -14.73
C LYS A 21 -3.12 4.02 -15.21
N GLY A 22 -4.04 4.86 -14.77
CA GLY A 22 -5.41 4.79 -15.22
C GLY A 22 -6.32 3.88 -14.41
N PHE A 23 -5.93 3.50 -13.22
CA PHE A 23 -6.81 2.71 -12.35
C PHE A 23 -7.98 3.56 -11.89
N GLU A 24 -9.18 3.00 -11.98
CA GLU A 24 -10.39 3.74 -11.62
C GLU A 24 -10.50 3.99 -10.12
N ASN A 25 -10.11 3.00 -9.32
CA ASN A 25 -10.22 3.08 -7.87
C ASN A 25 -8.86 2.78 -7.23
N PRO A 26 -7.89 3.69 -7.38
CA PRO A 26 -6.54 3.42 -6.91
C PRO A 26 -6.48 3.16 -5.41
N ARG A 27 -7.32 3.84 -4.63
CA ARG A 27 -7.35 3.65 -3.19
C ARG A 27 -7.78 2.23 -2.82
N ASN A 28 -8.78 1.71 -3.50
CA ASN A 28 -9.25 0.35 -3.24
C ASN A 28 -8.17 -0.68 -3.57
N GLU A 29 -7.43 -0.44 -4.63
CA GLU A 29 -6.36 -1.36 -5.03
C GLU A 29 -5.29 -1.45 -3.94
N ILE A 30 -4.84 -0.30 -3.44
CA ILE A 30 -3.78 -0.32 -2.45
C ILE A 30 -4.28 -0.84 -1.10
N GLU A 31 -5.50 -0.53 -0.73
CA GLU A 31 -6.07 -1.06 0.50
C GLU A 31 -6.15 -2.58 0.46
N TRP A 32 -6.57 -3.11 -0.67
CA TRP A 32 -6.66 -4.55 -0.84
C TRP A 32 -5.28 -5.21 -0.68
N LEU A 33 -4.26 -4.60 -1.28
CA LEU A 33 -2.90 -5.12 -1.17
C LEU A 33 -2.40 -5.10 0.27
N ILE A 34 -2.67 -4.03 0.99
CA ILE A 34 -2.26 -3.92 2.38
C ILE A 34 -2.95 -4.99 3.22
N ARG A 35 -4.24 -5.18 3.02
CA ARG A 35 -4.98 -6.20 3.75
C ARG A 35 -4.43 -7.59 3.48
N SER A 36 -4.07 -7.85 2.24
CA SER A 36 -3.51 -9.15 1.87
C SER A 36 -2.14 -9.39 2.49
N VAL A 37 -1.28 -8.39 2.43
CA VAL A 37 0.09 -8.54 2.90
C VAL A 37 0.16 -8.59 4.42
N LEU A 38 -0.60 -7.73 5.08
CA LEU A 38 -0.56 -7.65 6.54
C LEU A 38 -1.59 -8.56 7.21
N SER A 39 -2.47 -9.17 6.44
CA SER A 39 -3.52 -10.05 6.95
C SER A 39 -4.40 -9.35 7.98
N ILE A 40 -4.78 -8.13 7.67
CA ILE A 40 -5.66 -7.35 8.54
C ILE A 40 -6.94 -7.00 7.82
N SER A 41 -7.95 -6.62 8.57
CA SER A 41 -9.24 -6.26 8.01
C SER A 41 -9.21 -4.82 7.49
N ARG A 42 -10.26 -4.45 6.74
CA ARG A 42 -10.40 -3.10 6.24
C ARG A 42 -10.46 -2.08 7.38
N ILE A 43 -11.17 -2.43 8.43
CA ILE A 43 -11.28 -1.56 9.60
C ILE A 43 -9.91 -1.36 10.24
N ASP A 44 -9.12 -2.44 10.31
CA ASP A 44 -7.77 -2.37 10.86
C ASP A 44 -6.88 -1.42 10.07
N VAL A 45 -7.04 -1.38 8.75
CA VAL A 45 -6.28 -0.44 7.93
C VAL A 45 -6.58 1.00 8.36
N TYR A 46 -7.85 1.32 8.54
CA TYR A 46 -8.25 2.67 8.95
C TYR A 46 -7.80 3.01 10.36
N LEU A 47 -7.87 2.04 11.26
CA LEU A 47 -7.51 2.28 12.65
C LEU A 47 -5.99 2.40 12.84
N ASN A 48 -5.22 1.90 11.89
CA ASN A 48 -3.77 1.84 12.02
C ASN A 48 -3.03 2.64 10.95
N PHE A 49 -3.64 3.72 10.47
CA PHE A 49 -2.99 4.57 9.48
C PHE A 49 -1.62 5.07 9.94
N ASP A 50 -1.46 5.29 11.23
CA ASP A 50 -0.21 5.79 11.77
C ASP A 50 0.79 4.69 12.08
N ARG A 51 0.42 3.43 11.86
CA ARG A 51 1.31 2.32 12.14
C ARG A 51 2.50 2.35 11.19
N LEU A 52 3.70 2.19 11.77
CA LEU A 52 4.92 2.11 10.98
C LEU A 52 5.03 0.73 10.34
N LEU A 53 5.46 0.74 9.08
CA LEU A 53 5.69 -0.50 8.36
C LEU A 53 7.13 -0.94 8.57
N SER A 54 7.31 -2.24 8.80
CA SER A 54 8.67 -2.79 8.88
C SER A 54 9.28 -2.80 7.48
N LEU A 55 10.60 -2.93 7.41
CA LEU A 55 11.27 -3.00 6.12
C LEU A 55 10.78 -4.18 5.30
N LYS A 56 10.52 -5.31 5.94
CA LYS A 56 9.99 -6.49 5.26
C LYS A 56 8.63 -6.21 4.65
N GLU A 57 7.74 -5.60 5.45
CA GLU A 57 6.40 -5.29 4.99
C GLU A 57 6.44 -4.29 3.84
N LEU A 58 7.27 -3.28 3.98
CA LEU A 58 7.38 -2.26 2.96
C LEU A 58 7.91 -2.82 1.64
N LYS A 59 8.94 -3.65 1.70
CA LYS A 59 9.48 -4.29 0.51
C LYS A 59 8.45 -5.16 -0.17
N LYS A 60 7.72 -5.94 0.63
CA LYS A 60 6.71 -6.83 0.09
C LYS A 60 5.59 -6.06 -0.59
N LEU A 61 5.12 -5.00 0.07
CA LEU A 61 4.08 -4.16 -0.50
C LEU A 61 4.53 -3.47 -1.78
N LYS A 62 5.73 -2.94 -1.79
CA LYS A 62 6.26 -2.29 -3.00
C LYS A 62 6.39 -3.28 -4.15
N SER A 63 6.77 -4.51 -3.85
CA SER A 63 6.87 -5.55 -4.87
C SER A 63 5.51 -5.85 -5.48
N PHE A 64 4.48 -6.01 -4.65
CA PHE A 64 3.13 -6.26 -5.15
C PHE A 64 2.59 -5.07 -5.94
N ILE A 65 2.87 -3.86 -5.47
CA ILE A 65 2.44 -2.67 -6.17
C ILE A 65 3.06 -2.62 -7.57
N ASN A 66 4.36 -2.89 -7.67
CA ASN A 66 5.04 -2.90 -8.96
C ASN A 66 4.44 -3.94 -9.90
N ARG A 67 4.12 -5.12 -9.39
CA ARG A 67 3.49 -6.16 -10.19
C ARG A 67 2.14 -5.71 -10.69
N ARG A 68 1.37 -5.08 -9.83
CA ARG A 68 0.05 -4.61 -10.20
C ARG A 68 0.12 -3.53 -11.26
N LEU A 69 1.09 -2.64 -11.14
CA LEU A 69 1.30 -1.56 -12.11
C LEU A 69 1.67 -2.11 -13.48
N LYS A 70 2.31 -3.28 -13.53
CA LYS A 70 2.64 -3.95 -14.79
C LYS A 70 1.49 -4.76 -15.34
N LYS A 71 0.40 -4.85 -14.62
CA LYS A 71 -0.79 -5.59 -15.02
C LYS A 71 -0.53 -7.07 -15.24
N GLU A 72 0.13 -7.65 -14.31
CA GLU A 72 0.35 -9.08 -14.38
C GLU A 72 -0.51 -9.84 -13.45
#